data_5a235bb2ccf15d90be3cc0793702bba1
#
_entry.id   5a235bb2ccf15d90be3cc0793702bba1
#
_cell.length_a   1.000
_cell.length_b   1.000
_cell.length_c   1.000
_cell.angle_alpha   90.00
_cell.angle_beta   90.00
_cell.angle_gamma   90.00
#
_symmetry.space_group_name_H-M   'P 1'
#
loop_
_entity.id
_entity.type
_entity.pdbx_description
1 polymer ?
#
loop_
_entity_poly.entity_id
_entity_poly.type
_entity_poly.pdbx_seq_one_letter_code
_entity_poly.pdbx_strand_id
1 'polypeptide(L)'
;PWNITTPAGYSCLFVPPLNNADDRFSILPGIVDTDQFNNPINFPIVLNGDKYPTQELFIKKGTPYVQIIPFKRDNWKMELVPVPEKQIKKNKLFYDLTLFNKYKNKFWKRKTCK
;
A
#
# COMPACT_ATOMS: atom_id res chain seq x y z
N PRO A 1 -16.13 -3.60 14.85
CA PRO A 1 -16.26 -3.95 13.43
C PRO A 1 -16.82 -2.78 12.61
N TRP A 2 -16.42 -2.68 11.36
CA TRP A 2 -16.86 -1.64 10.43
C TRP A 2 -17.60 -2.26 9.25
N ASN A 3 -18.71 -1.67 8.87
CA ASN A 3 -19.40 -1.99 7.62
C ASN A 3 -18.91 -1.01 6.55
N ILE A 4 -18.26 -1.53 5.53
CA ILE A 4 -17.68 -0.74 4.45
C ILE A 4 -18.23 -1.28 3.14
N THR A 5 -18.87 -0.42 2.37
CA THR A 5 -19.45 -0.76 1.07
C THR A 5 -18.87 0.16 0.01
N THR A 6 -18.53 -0.41 -1.14
CA THR A 6 -18.04 0.31 -2.31
C THR A 6 -18.93 0.04 -3.51
N PRO A 7 -18.88 0.88 -4.55
CA PRO A 7 -19.55 0.59 -5.81
C PRO A 7 -19.08 -0.72 -6.43
N ALA A 8 -19.92 -1.31 -7.28
CA ALA A 8 -19.60 -2.55 -7.98
C ALA A 8 -18.25 -2.44 -8.74
N GLY A 9 -17.46 -3.48 -8.65
CA GLY A 9 -16.13 -3.55 -9.27
C GLY A 9 -14.99 -2.95 -8.44
N TYR A 10 -15.24 -2.52 -7.21
CA TYR A 10 -14.21 -2.00 -6.30
C TYR A 10 -13.92 -2.95 -5.16
N SER A 11 -12.67 -2.99 -4.77
CA SER A 11 -12.17 -3.62 -3.55
C SER A 11 -11.44 -2.60 -2.70
N CYS A 12 -11.23 -2.92 -1.44
CA CYS A 12 -10.41 -2.12 -0.54
C CYS A 12 -9.19 -2.91 -0.07
N LEU A 13 -8.03 -2.26 -0.13
CA LEU A 13 -6.82 -2.69 0.54
C LEU A 13 -6.79 -2.04 1.93
N PHE A 14 -6.64 -2.86 2.95
CA PHE A 14 -6.49 -2.45 4.34
C PHE A 14 -5.04 -2.65 4.76
N VAL A 15 -4.41 -1.58 5.20
CA VAL A 15 -2.99 -1.59 5.61
C VAL A 15 -2.82 -0.82 6.92
N PRO A 16 -1.73 -1.04 7.66
CA PRO A 16 -1.35 -0.12 8.72
C PRO A 16 -1.22 1.30 8.17
N PRO A 17 -1.56 2.35 8.93
CA PRO A 17 -1.46 3.72 8.46
C PRO A 17 -0.05 4.05 7.99
N LEU A 18 0.07 4.63 6.80
CA LEU A 18 1.35 5.09 6.26
C LEU A 18 1.88 6.26 7.10
N ASN A 19 3.19 6.31 7.28
CA ASN A 19 3.87 7.36 8.08
C ASN A 19 3.40 7.44 9.54
N ASN A 20 2.93 6.34 10.09
CA ASN A 20 2.54 6.26 11.49
C ASN A 20 3.76 5.96 12.37
N ALA A 21 4.00 6.80 13.37
CA ALA A 21 5.12 6.65 14.29
C ALA A 21 4.83 5.68 15.45
N ASP A 22 3.58 5.29 15.67
CA ASP A 22 3.21 4.34 16.72
C ASP A 22 3.47 2.91 16.27
N ASP A 23 4.52 2.31 16.83
CA ASP A 23 4.98 0.96 16.51
C ASP A 23 4.59 -0.09 17.56
N ARG A 24 3.74 0.26 18.53
CA ARG A 24 3.29 -0.67 19.59
C ARG A 24 2.41 -1.78 19.02
N PHE A 25 1.68 -1.49 17.97
CA PHE A 25 0.76 -2.42 17.31
C PHE A 25 0.65 -2.11 15.83
N SER A 26 0.21 -3.09 15.06
CA SER A 26 -0.21 -2.92 13.68
C SER A 26 -1.35 -3.86 13.33
N ILE A 27 -2.12 -3.53 12.32
CA ILE A 27 -3.10 -4.45 11.76
C ILE A 27 -2.43 -5.41 10.78
N LEU A 28 -2.99 -6.58 10.59
CA LEU A 28 -2.63 -7.44 9.47
C LEU A 28 -3.23 -6.86 8.19
N PRO A 29 -2.40 -6.59 7.16
CA PRO A 29 -2.91 -6.09 5.89
C PRO A 29 -3.74 -7.15 5.17
N GLY A 30 -4.74 -6.70 4.39
CA GLY A 30 -5.59 -7.57 3.61
C GLY A 30 -6.40 -6.83 2.56
N ILE A 31 -6.95 -7.59 1.63
CA ILE A 31 -7.85 -7.08 0.60
C ILE A 31 -9.23 -7.70 0.80
N VAL A 32 -10.25 -6.88 0.70
CA VAL A 32 -11.66 -7.31 0.77
C VAL A 32 -12.43 -6.76 -0.42
N ASP A 33 -13.23 -7.61 -1.04
CA ASP A 33 -14.15 -7.22 -2.11
C ASP A 33 -15.39 -6.55 -1.51
N THR A 34 -15.23 -5.30 -1.16
CA THR A 34 -16.20 -4.51 -0.40
C THR A 34 -17.49 -4.18 -1.14
N ASP A 35 -17.54 -4.45 -2.43
CA ASP A 35 -18.78 -4.40 -3.22
C ASP A 35 -19.69 -5.62 -3.03
N GLN A 36 -19.14 -6.74 -2.56
CA GLN A 36 -19.85 -8.01 -2.40
C GLN A 36 -19.87 -8.50 -0.94
N PHE A 37 -18.90 -8.10 -0.13
CA PHE A 37 -18.78 -8.54 1.25
C PHE A 37 -19.70 -7.72 2.17
N ASN A 38 -20.83 -8.29 2.54
CA ASN A 38 -21.87 -7.61 3.33
C ASN A 38 -21.76 -7.82 4.85
N ASN A 39 -20.63 -8.33 5.31
CA ASN A 39 -20.39 -8.59 6.73
C ASN A 39 -19.46 -7.52 7.33
N PRO A 40 -19.52 -7.32 8.66
CA PRO A 40 -18.56 -6.47 9.34
C PRO A 40 -17.12 -6.93 9.12
N ILE A 41 -16.23 -5.99 8.84
CA ILE A 41 -14.82 -6.25 8.64
C ILE A 41 -14.12 -6.12 9.99
N ASN A 42 -13.39 -7.16 10.36
CA ASN A 42 -12.54 -7.19 11.56
C ASN A 42 -11.08 -7.02 11.13
N PHE A 43 -10.34 -6.24 11.90
CA PHE A 43 -8.91 -6.00 11.69
C PHE A 43 -8.11 -6.68 12.80
N PRO A 44 -7.50 -7.84 12.55
CA PRO A 44 -6.61 -8.47 13.51
C PRO A 44 -5.44 -7.55 13.83
N ILE A 45 -5.15 -7.36 15.11
CA ILE A 45 -4.07 -6.53 15.60
C ILE A 45 -2.92 -7.42 16.05
N VAL A 46 -1.72 -7.09 15.60
CA VAL A 46 -0.46 -7.68 16.05
C VAL A 46 0.22 -6.72 16.99
N LEU A 47 0.56 -7.20 18.17
CA LEU A 47 1.29 -6.42 19.16
C LEU A 47 2.80 -6.64 18.98
N ASN A 48 3.57 -5.56 19.13
CA ASN A 48 5.03 -5.62 19.06
C ASN A 48 5.61 -6.02 20.43
N GLY A 49 5.43 -7.30 20.78
CA GLY A 49 5.87 -7.84 22.07
C GLY A 49 7.38 -7.91 22.26
N ASP A 50 8.13 -8.01 21.18
CA ASP A 50 9.61 -8.05 21.26
C ASP A 50 10.17 -6.73 21.73
N LYS A 51 9.63 -5.62 21.27
CA LYS A 51 10.05 -4.27 21.68
C LYS A 51 9.40 -3.84 23.00
N TYR A 52 8.17 -4.28 23.26
CA TYR A 52 7.36 -3.91 24.42
C TYR A 52 6.86 -5.15 25.15
N PRO A 53 7.73 -5.88 25.88
CA PRO A 53 7.36 -7.18 26.49
C PRO A 53 6.33 -7.07 27.61
N THR A 54 6.23 -5.91 28.26
CA THR A 54 5.26 -5.64 29.34
C THR A 54 4.53 -4.35 29.04
N GLN A 55 3.53 -4.41 28.15
CA GLN A 55 2.77 -3.21 27.84
C GLN A 55 1.30 -3.35 28.24
N GLU A 56 0.79 -2.31 28.86
CA GLU A 56 -0.62 -2.02 28.84
C GLU A 56 -0.92 -1.21 27.59
N LEU A 57 -1.64 -1.82 26.65
CA LEU A 57 -1.99 -1.14 25.41
C LEU A 57 -3.26 -0.33 25.59
N PHE A 58 -3.11 0.98 25.70
CA PHE A 58 -4.22 1.92 25.64
C PHE A 58 -4.19 2.70 24.33
N ILE A 59 -5.17 2.46 23.48
CA ILE A 59 -5.35 3.18 22.22
C ILE A 59 -6.40 4.27 22.44
N LYS A 60 -5.99 5.52 22.42
CA LYS A 60 -6.90 6.66 22.57
C LYS A 60 -7.90 6.72 21.42
N LYS A 61 -9.13 7.14 21.72
CA LYS A 61 -10.13 7.43 20.69
C LYS A 61 -9.56 8.46 19.68
N GLY A 62 -9.73 8.19 18.38
CA GLY A 62 -9.19 9.02 17.31
C GLY A 62 -7.80 8.64 16.84
N THR A 63 -7.15 7.65 17.47
CA THR A 63 -5.89 7.11 16.95
C THR A 63 -6.13 6.36 15.65
N PRO A 64 -5.45 6.69 14.54
CA PRO A 64 -5.55 5.93 13.31
C PRO A 64 -4.91 4.56 13.49
N TYR A 65 -5.61 3.49 13.13
CA TYR A 65 -5.11 2.13 13.22
C TYR A 65 -5.18 1.34 11.91
N VAL A 66 -5.92 1.84 10.95
CA VAL A 66 -6.05 1.25 9.61
C VAL A 66 -6.15 2.35 8.56
N GLN A 67 -5.47 2.14 7.45
CA GLN A 67 -5.63 2.94 6.25
C GLN A 67 -6.38 2.12 5.20
N ILE A 68 -7.42 2.72 4.62
CA ILE A 68 -8.28 2.09 3.63
C ILE A 68 -7.98 2.71 2.28
N ILE A 69 -7.61 1.88 1.32
CA ILE A 69 -7.29 2.29 -0.05
C ILE A 69 -8.24 1.58 -0.99
N PRO A 70 -9.32 2.24 -1.45
CA PRO A 70 -10.20 1.67 -2.45
C PRO A 70 -9.53 1.66 -3.83
N PHE A 71 -9.75 0.60 -4.58
CA PHE A 71 -9.26 0.50 -5.95
C PHE A 71 -10.25 -0.25 -6.83
N LYS A 72 -10.28 0.11 -8.09
CA LYS A 72 -11.07 -0.59 -9.10
C LYS A 72 -10.35 -1.89 -9.48
N ARG A 73 -11.09 -3.01 -9.43
CA ARG A 73 -10.59 -4.28 -9.95
C ARG A 73 -10.51 -4.21 -11.46
N ASP A 74 -9.42 -4.75 -12.00
CA ASP A 74 -9.19 -4.83 -13.43
C ASP A 74 -8.54 -6.18 -13.78
N ASN A 75 -8.71 -6.63 -15.02
CA ASN A 75 -8.12 -7.87 -15.51
C ASN A 75 -6.67 -7.62 -15.93
N TRP A 76 -5.77 -7.62 -14.97
CA TRP A 76 -4.34 -7.50 -15.22
C TRP A 76 -3.76 -8.82 -15.69
N LYS A 77 -2.99 -8.76 -16.77
CA LYS A 77 -2.20 -9.88 -17.27
C LYS A 77 -0.72 -9.55 -17.13
N MET A 78 0.01 -10.41 -16.45
CA MET A 78 1.46 -10.29 -16.38
C MET A 78 2.10 -10.97 -17.58
N GLU A 79 3.00 -10.28 -18.23
CA GLU A 79 3.80 -10.81 -19.34
C GLU A 79 5.29 -10.57 -19.03
N LEU A 80 6.08 -11.62 -19.14
CA LEU A 80 7.53 -11.55 -19.00
C LEU A 80 8.12 -11.28 -20.38
N VAL A 81 8.65 -10.08 -20.58
CA VAL A 81 9.30 -9.69 -21.82
C VAL A 81 10.81 -9.57 -21.58
N PRO A 82 11.65 -10.32 -22.35
CA PRO A 82 13.10 -10.17 -22.25
C PRO A 82 13.53 -8.76 -22.66
N VAL A 83 14.37 -8.14 -21.82
CA VAL A 83 14.92 -6.80 -22.11
C VAL A 83 16.20 -6.97 -22.91
N PRO A 84 16.35 -6.30 -24.09
CA PRO A 84 17.58 -6.35 -24.87
C PRO A 84 18.79 -5.85 -24.06
N GLU A 85 19.93 -6.54 -24.13
CA GLU A 85 21.16 -6.17 -23.42
C GLU A 85 21.61 -4.72 -23.69
N LYS A 86 21.44 -4.25 -24.93
CA LYS A 86 21.75 -2.86 -25.31
C LYS A 86 20.95 -1.83 -24.50
N GLN A 87 19.69 -2.13 -24.20
CA GLN A 87 18.85 -1.24 -23.38
C GLN A 87 19.27 -1.26 -21.92
N ILE A 88 19.67 -2.42 -21.39
CA ILE A 88 20.20 -2.54 -20.03
C ILE A 88 21.47 -1.70 -19.86
N LYS A 89 22.43 -1.83 -20.81
CA LYS A 89 23.68 -1.06 -20.80
C LYS A 89 23.41 0.45 -20.93
N LYS A 90 22.51 0.87 -21.80
CA LYS A 90 22.13 2.28 -21.96
C LYS A 90 21.47 2.84 -20.69
N ASN A 91 20.58 2.09 -20.06
CA ASN A 91 19.93 2.52 -18.84
C ASN A 91 20.91 2.61 -17.67
N LYS A 92 21.84 1.66 -17.55
CA LYS A 92 22.90 1.70 -16.54
C LYS A 92 23.80 2.92 -16.71
N LEU A 93 24.30 3.15 -17.93
CA LEU A 93 25.13 4.31 -18.21
C LEU A 93 24.41 5.63 -17.91
N PHE A 94 23.15 5.73 -18.30
CA PHE A 94 22.33 6.92 -18.03
C PHE A 94 22.09 7.11 -16.54
N TYR A 95 21.88 6.02 -15.79
CA TYR A 95 21.73 6.04 -14.35
C TYR A 95 22.99 6.55 -13.65
N ASP A 96 24.15 6.03 -14.05
CA ASP A 96 25.43 6.41 -13.48
C ASP A 96 25.76 7.89 -13.73
N LEU A 97 25.35 8.43 -14.91
CA LEU A 97 25.60 9.83 -15.27
C LEU A 97 24.62 10.83 -14.65
N THR A 98 23.41 10.40 -14.27
CA THR A 98 22.32 11.29 -13.83
C THR A 98 21.65 10.83 -12.54
N LEU A 99 22.43 10.41 -11.56
CA LEU A 99 21.97 9.72 -10.35
C LEU A 99 20.80 10.43 -9.63
N PHE A 100 20.82 11.75 -9.49
CA PHE A 100 19.86 12.50 -8.70
C PHE A 100 18.62 12.97 -9.47
N ASN A 101 18.68 13.09 -10.79
CA ASN A 101 17.61 13.71 -11.58
C ASN A 101 16.94 12.75 -12.58
N LYS A 102 17.40 11.51 -12.68
CA LYS A 102 16.92 10.55 -13.68
C LYS A 102 15.41 10.33 -13.60
N TYR A 103 14.89 10.08 -12.41
CA TYR A 103 13.47 9.83 -12.24
C TYR A 103 12.64 11.05 -12.63
N LYS A 104 13.03 12.23 -12.18
CA LYS A 104 12.35 13.48 -12.49
C LYS A 104 12.39 13.80 -13.99
N ASN A 105 13.54 13.64 -14.63
CA ASN A 105 13.73 14.07 -16.03
C ASN A 105 13.22 13.06 -17.03
N LYS A 106 13.22 11.76 -16.73
CA LYS A 106 12.92 10.70 -17.69
C LYS A 106 11.62 9.94 -17.40
N PHE A 107 11.30 9.70 -16.13
CA PHE A 107 10.18 8.84 -15.74
C PHE A 107 9.03 9.58 -15.07
N TRP A 108 9.31 10.71 -14.45
CA TRP A 108 8.26 11.46 -13.76
C TRP A 108 7.41 12.24 -14.74
N LYS A 109 6.12 12.02 -14.71
CA LYS A 109 5.13 12.82 -15.43
C LYS A 109 4.20 13.48 -14.42
N ARG A 110 3.90 14.76 -14.67
CA ARG A 110 2.91 15.47 -13.84
C ARG A 110 1.56 14.76 -13.97
N LYS A 111 1.02 14.35 -12.82
CA LYS A 111 -0.33 13.76 -12.79
C LYS A 111 -1.34 14.88 -12.85
N THR A 112 -2.30 14.78 -13.73
CA THR A 112 -3.48 15.64 -13.77
C THR A 112 -4.63 14.85 -13.15
N CYS A 113 -5.19 15.37 -12.05
CA CYS A 113 -6.46 14.87 -11.53
C CYS A 113 -7.58 15.40 -12.42
N LYS A 114 -8.31 14.51 -13.01
CA LYS A 114 -9.55 14.85 -13.69
C LYS A 114 -10.71 14.75 -12.71
#